data_0f2cfbcbc0e30f7782bdaac693ffe734
#
_entry.id   0f2cfbcbc0e30f7782bdaac693ffe734
#
_cell.length_a   1.000
_cell.length_b   1.000
_cell.length_c   1.000
_cell.angle_alpha   90.00
_cell.angle_beta   90.00
_cell.angle_gamma   90.00
#
_symmetry.space_group_name_H-M   'P 1'
#
loop_
_entity.id
_entity.type
_entity.pdbx_description
1 polymer ?
#
loop_
_entity_poly.entity_id
_entity_poly.type
_entity_poly.pdbx_seq_one_letter_code
_entity_poly.pdbx_strand_id
1 'polypeptide(L)'
;MSSRFPDLSGIRLKGFALFLLALIAPMASASAADEPDLIFRRSTVFKWMSPNDKLATYGLDDPEVEGVACHFTVPEKGGFKGWLGLAEEVSDISLACRQVGPIKFKDKMEQGDDMFRRRRSLFFKKMQIVRGCDTKRNVLVYMVYSDRIIEGSPKNSTSTVPIMPWGPADANVQKCGEFFTQ
;
A
#
# COMPACT_ATOMS: atom_id res chain seq x y z
N MET A 1 -22.67 27.81 -78.72
CA MET A 1 -23.23 27.74 -77.37
C MET A 1 -22.06 27.57 -76.42
N SER A 2 -21.73 28.65 -75.73
CA SER A 2 -20.52 28.82 -74.92
C SER A 2 -20.97 28.72 -73.45
N SER A 3 -20.54 27.71 -72.74
CA SER A 3 -20.77 27.58 -71.31
C SER A 3 -19.48 27.96 -70.54
N ARG A 4 -19.56 29.11 -69.89
CA ARG A 4 -18.51 29.63 -68.99
C ARG A 4 -18.59 28.85 -67.65
N PHE A 5 -17.44 28.32 -67.22
CA PHE A 5 -17.23 27.89 -65.84
C PHE A 5 -16.85 29.10 -65.00
N PRO A 6 -17.32 29.22 -63.74
CA PRO A 6 -16.85 30.25 -62.85
C PRO A 6 -15.55 29.84 -62.16
N ASP A 7 -14.66 30.81 -62.12
CA ASP A 7 -13.37 30.80 -61.42
C ASP A 7 -13.56 30.82 -59.91
N LEU A 8 -13.07 29.85 -59.17
CA LEU A 8 -13.06 29.75 -57.72
C LEU A 8 -11.64 29.96 -57.16
N SER A 9 -10.99 31.05 -57.55
CA SER A 9 -9.76 31.49 -56.92
C SER A 9 -10.11 32.46 -55.78
N GLY A 10 -9.96 32.02 -54.53
CA GLY A 10 -10.07 32.99 -53.41
C GLY A 10 -10.54 32.51 -52.06
N ILE A 11 -10.28 31.27 -51.66
CA ILE A 11 -10.50 30.90 -50.27
C ILE A 11 -9.14 30.93 -49.56
N ARG A 12 -8.91 32.06 -48.88
CA ARG A 12 -7.74 32.25 -47.98
C ARG A 12 -7.87 31.33 -46.78
N LEU A 13 -7.09 30.24 -46.77
CA LEU A 13 -6.88 29.35 -45.65
C LEU A 13 -5.97 30.03 -44.62
N LYS A 14 -6.46 31.02 -43.88
CA LYS A 14 -5.75 31.62 -42.74
C LYS A 14 -6.68 31.50 -41.53
N GLY A 15 -6.44 30.59 -40.64
CA GLY A 15 -7.14 30.57 -39.35
C GLY A 15 -7.44 29.22 -38.70
N PHE A 16 -6.74 28.14 -39.04
CA PHE A 16 -7.02 26.83 -38.43
C PHE A 16 -5.81 26.10 -37.82
N ALA A 17 -4.77 26.86 -37.50
CA ALA A 17 -3.52 26.26 -36.98
C ALA A 17 -3.18 26.70 -35.55
N LEU A 18 -4.14 27.09 -34.70
CA LEU A 18 -3.82 27.58 -33.34
C LEU A 18 -4.76 27.09 -32.25
N PHE A 19 -5.33 25.89 -32.35
CA PHE A 19 -6.22 25.38 -31.27
C PHE A 19 -6.00 23.92 -30.88
N LEU A 20 -4.80 23.36 -31.14
CA LEU A 20 -4.50 21.95 -30.78
C LEU A 20 -3.30 21.83 -29.84
N LEU A 21 -3.03 22.83 -29.00
CA LEU A 21 -1.89 22.80 -28.07
C LEU A 21 -2.26 23.10 -26.62
N ALA A 22 -3.40 22.68 -26.15
CA ALA A 22 -3.81 22.99 -24.77
C ALA A 22 -4.62 21.85 -24.09
N LEU A 23 -4.19 20.59 -24.25
CA LEU A 23 -4.76 19.48 -23.47
C LEU A 23 -3.71 18.39 -23.14
N ILE A 24 -2.50 18.81 -22.82
CA ILE A 24 -1.61 17.98 -22.01
C ILE A 24 -1.82 18.45 -20.58
N ALA A 25 -2.92 18.03 -19.98
CA ALA A 25 -3.04 18.04 -18.53
C ALA A 25 -1.92 17.14 -17.99
N PRO A 26 -1.11 17.60 -17.02
CA PRO A 26 -0.17 16.73 -16.36
C PRO A 26 -1.02 15.60 -15.77
N MET A 27 -0.85 14.37 -16.26
CA MET A 27 -1.27 13.18 -15.52
C MET A 27 -0.53 13.26 -14.20
N ALA A 28 -1.24 13.68 -13.14
CA ALA A 28 -0.75 13.54 -11.80
C ALA A 28 -0.40 12.06 -11.64
N SER A 29 0.88 11.76 -11.51
CA SER A 29 1.37 10.43 -11.21
C SER A 29 0.67 10.03 -9.92
N ALA A 30 -0.29 9.11 -10.01
CA ALA A 30 -0.85 8.45 -8.84
C ALA A 30 0.36 7.90 -8.10
N SER A 31 0.58 8.40 -6.90
CA SER A 31 1.72 8.04 -6.07
C SER A 31 1.72 6.53 -5.90
N ALA A 32 2.80 5.87 -6.28
CA ALA A 32 3.03 4.43 -6.09
C ALA A 32 3.19 4.05 -4.59
N ALA A 33 2.79 4.94 -3.68
CA ALA A 33 2.86 4.80 -2.23
C ALA A 33 1.91 3.75 -1.64
N ASP A 34 1.17 3.02 -2.46
CA ASP A 34 0.06 2.18 -2.00
C ASP A 34 0.32 0.67 -2.05
N GLU A 35 1.43 0.22 -2.64
CA GLU A 35 1.83 -1.18 -2.63
C GLU A 35 3.06 -1.39 -1.73
N PRO A 36 3.11 -2.52 -0.99
CA PRO A 36 4.27 -2.82 -0.17
C PRO A 36 5.52 -3.00 -1.02
N ASP A 37 6.63 -2.46 -0.55
CA ASP A 37 7.93 -2.60 -1.20
C ASP A 37 8.49 -4.00 -0.97
N LEU A 38 8.76 -4.74 -2.04
CA LEU A 38 9.45 -6.01 -1.93
C LEU A 38 10.90 -5.79 -1.52
N ILE A 39 11.27 -6.31 -0.34
CA ILE A 39 12.65 -6.22 0.16
C ILE A 39 13.49 -7.38 -0.37
N PHE A 40 13.04 -8.62 -0.17
CA PHE A 40 13.70 -9.81 -0.71
C PHE A 40 12.75 -11.02 -0.78
N ARG A 41 13.19 -12.02 -1.54
CA ARG A 41 12.59 -13.36 -1.58
C ARG A 41 13.62 -14.41 -1.27
N ARG A 42 13.20 -15.45 -0.54
CA ARG A 42 14.02 -16.62 -0.25
C ARG A 42 13.29 -17.91 -0.63
N SER A 43 13.87 -18.73 -1.49
CA SER A 43 13.35 -20.06 -1.77
C SER A 43 13.48 -20.96 -0.55
N THR A 44 12.41 -21.69 -0.22
CA THR A 44 12.35 -22.57 0.96
C THR A 44 12.41 -24.03 0.60
N VAL A 45 11.92 -24.42 -0.58
CA VAL A 45 11.88 -25.80 -1.06
C VAL A 45 12.37 -25.86 -2.49
N PHE A 46 13.26 -26.80 -2.78
CA PHE A 46 13.68 -27.12 -4.14
C PHE A 46 12.70 -28.12 -4.76
N LYS A 47 12.08 -27.75 -5.88
CA LYS A 47 11.21 -28.62 -6.68
C LYS A 47 11.81 -28.76 -8.06
N TRP A 48 12.10 -30.02 -8.49
CA TRP A 48 12.76 -30.28 -9.77
C TRP A 48 11.96 -29.82 -11.01
N MET A 49 10.63 -29.92 -10.98
CA MET A 49 9.78 -29.69 -12.17
C MET A 49 8.80 -28.53 -12.03
N SER A 50 8.89 -27.74 -10.99
CA SER A 50 8.02 -26.56 -10.77
C SER A 50 8.79 -25.45 -10.05
N PRO A 51 8.40 -24.16 -10.22
CA PRO A 51 8.98 -23.08 -9.45
C PRO A 51 8.87 -23.36 -7.95
N ASN A 52 9.95 -23.03 -7.23
CA ASN A 52 10.06 -23.26 -5.78
C ASN A 52 9.11 -22.38 -4.99
N ASP A 53 8.61 -22.89 -3.86
CA ASP A 53 7.95 -22.08 -2.87
C ASP A 53 8.98 -21.11 -2.25
N LYS A 54 8.52 -19.91 -1.89
CA LYS A 54 9.37 -18.81 -1.42
C LYS A 54 8.74 -18.15 -0.20
N LEU A 55 9.56 -17.54 0.61
CA LEU A 55 9.16 -16.50 1.55
C LEU A 55 9.49 -15.15 0.94
N ALA A 56 8.54 -14.24 0.92
CA ALA A 56 8.73 -12.87 0.46
C ALA A 56 8.55 -11.91 1.62
N THR A 57 9.53 -11.05 1.84
CA THR A 57 9.48 -10.00 2.85
C THR A 57 9.24 -8.66 2.19
N TYR A 58 8.25 -7.96 2.70
CA TYR A 58 7.82 -6.65 2.24
C TYR A 58 7.96 -5.62 3.34
N GLY A 59 8.22 -4.37 2.95
CA GLY A 59 8.21 -3.19 3.80
C GLY A 59 7.05 -2.26 3.42
N LEU A 60 6.53 -1.55 4.39
CA LEU A 60 5.51 -0.51 4.18
C LEU A 60 5.53 0.49 5.34
N ASP A 61 5.16 1.73 5.04
CA ASP A 61 4.96 2.77 6.04
C ASP A 61 3.49 2.88 6.43
N ASP A 62 3.23 3.30 7.68
CA ASP A 62 1.85 3.60 8.08
C ASP A 62 1.38 4.89 7.38
N PRO A 63 0.30 4.85 6.60
CA PRO A 63 -0.17 6.03 5.86
C PRO A 63 -0.70 7.15 6.75
N GLU A 64 -1.19 6.84 7.96
CA GLU A 64 -1.80 7.80 8.88
C GLU A 64 -0.91 8.12 10.08
N VAL A 65 0.16 7.34 10.31
CA VAL A 65 1.12 7.56 11.40
C VAL A 65 2.53 7.66 10.83
N GLU A 66 3.00 8.89 10.63
CA GLU A 66 4.38 9.12 10.19
C GLU A 66 5.38 8.60 11.23
N GLY A 67 6.53 8.15 10.76
CA GLY A 67 7.60 7.64 11.62
C GLY A 67 7.44 6.18 12.04
N VAL A 68 6.49 5.44 11.47
CA VAL A 68 6.36 3.99 11.66
C VAL A 68 6.55 3.27 10.33
N ALA A 69 7.43 2.28 10.33
CA ALA A 69 7.58 1.31 9.24
C ALA A 69 7.32 -0.10 9.74
N CYS A 70 6.62 -0.88 8.93
CA CYS A 70 6.30 -2.28 9.19
C CYS A 70 6.96 -3.17 8.13
N HIS A 71 7.45 -4.32 8.56
CA HIS A 71 7.93 -5.39 7.69
C HIS A 71 7.11 -6.64 7.97
N PHE A 72 6.69 -7.32 6.93
CA PHE A 72 5.97 -8.57 7.05
C PHE A 72 6.46 -9.59 6.03
N THR A 73 6.38 -10.87 6.40
CA THR A 73 6.80 -11.98 5.54
C THR A 73 5.62 -12.89 5.29
N VAL A 74 5.41 -13.21 4.03
CA VAL A 74 4.35 -14.11 3.56
C VAL A 74 4.93 -15.22 2.70
N PRO A 75 4.34 -16.43 2.73
CA PRO A 75 4.68 -17.49 1.81
C PRO A 75 4.11 -17.21 0.41
N GLU A 76 4.96 -17.36 -0.61
CA GLU A 76 4.55 -17.36 -2.01
C GLU A 76 4.72 -18.78 -2.57
N LYS A 77 3.64 -19.38 -3.04
CA LYS A 77 3.71 -20.68 -3.74
C LYS A 77 4.24 -20.49 -5.15
N GLY A 78 5.19 -21.34 -5.53
CA GLY A 78 5.69 -21.41 -6.89
C GLY A 78 4.69 -22.10 -7.84
N GLY A 79 4.91 -21.96 -9.17
CA GLY A 79 4.15 -22.61 -10.23
C GLY A 79 3.02 -21.77 -10.80
N PHE A 80 2.35 -22.35 -11.82
CA PHE A 80 1.30 -21.69 -12.59
C PHE A 80 0.10 -21.23 -11.71
N LYS A 81 -0.24 -22.01 -10.68
CA LYS A 81 -1.30 -21.66 -9.71
C LYS A 81 -0.92 -20.48 -8.83
N GLY A 82 0.39 -20.34 -8.47
CA GLY A 82 0.90 -19.19 -7.73
C GLY A 82 0.85 -17.91 -8.56
N TRP A 83 1.15 -17.99 -9.87
CA TRP A 83 1.08 -16.86 -10.81
C TRP A 83 -0.36 -16.33 -10.96
N LEU A 84 -1.37 -17.20 -10.94
CA LEU A 84 -2.78 -16.82 -11.01
C LEU A 84 -3.34 -16.33 -9.65
N GLY A 85 -2.55 -16.29 -8.57
CA GLY A 85 -3.02 -15.91 -7.23
C GLY A 85 -4.05 -16.87 -6.63
N LEU A 86 -4.23 -18.06 -7.22
CA LEU A 86 -5.26 -19.04 -6.84
C LEU A 86 -4.79 -20.07 -5.79
N ALA A 87 -3.50 -20.08 -5.48
CA ALA A 87 -2.87 -21.15 -4.69
C ALA A 87 -2.42 -20.73 -3.29
N GLU A 88 -2.95 -19.65 -2.75
CA GLU A 88 -2.56 -19.20 -1.42
C GLU A 88 -3.44 -19.83 -0.33
N GLU A 89 -2.96 -20.93 0.22
CA GLU A 89 -3.23 -21.23 1.62
C GLU A 89 -2.34 -20.28 2.42
N VAL A 90 -2.91 -19.19 2.96
CA VAL A 90 -2.18 -18.27 3.80
C VAL A 90 -1.84 -18.99 5.09
N SER A 91 -0.65 -19.54 5.13
CA SER A 91 -0.02 -20.01 6.34
C SER A 91 0.63 -18.81 7.05
N ASP A 92 1.24 -19.01 8.13
CA ASP A 92 1.79 -18.05 9.07
C ASP A 92 2.33 -16.75 8.45
N ILE A 93 1.80 -15.61 8.91
CA ILE A 93 2.26 -14.26 8.56
C ILE A 93 3.07 -13.73 9.74
N SER A 94 4.27 -13.25 9.50
CA SER A 94 5.03 -12.52 10.52
C SER A 94 4.90 -11.01 10.30
N LEU A 95 4.83 -10.24 11.39
CA LEU A 95 4.77 -8.79 11.37
C LEU A 95 5.78 -8.20 12.34
N ALA A 96 6.52 -7.18 11.90
CA ALA A 96 7.42 -6.41 12.74
C ALA A 96 7.31 -4.92 12.37
N CYS A 97 6.72 -4.12 13.25
CA CYS A 97 6.65 -2.66 13.10
C CYS A 97 7.66 -2.00 14.05
N ARG A 98 8.24 -0.88 13.60
CA ARG A 98 9.24 -0.12 14.38
C ARG A 98 9.04 1.37 14.16
N GLN A 99 9.36 2.15 15.19
CA GLN A 99 9.58 3.57 15.04
C GLN A 99 10.86 3.79 14.21
N VAL A 100 10.76 4.57 13.15
CA VAL A 100 11.87 4.89 12.22
C VAL A 100 12.05 6.40 12.05
N GLY A 101 11.26 7.19 12.76
CA GLY A 101 11.29 8.65 12.76
C GLY A 101 10.45 9.24 13.89
N PRO A 102 10.33 10.57 13.98
CA PRO A 102 9.38 11.22 14.87
C PRO A 102 7.95 10.75 14.57
N ILE A 103 7.21 10.38 15.60
CA ILE A 103 5.81 9.97 15.42
C ILE A 103 4.93 11.21 15.24
N LYS A 104 4.14 11.21 14.15
CA LYS A 104 3.11 12.21 13.89
C LYS A 104 1.84 11.56 13.42
N PHE A 105 0.74 11.80 14.12
CA PHE A 105 -0.58 11.36 13.71
C PHE A 105 -1.17 12.38 12.74
N LYS A 106 -1.68 11.92 11.59
CA LYS A 106 -2.30 12.78 10.57
C LYS A 106 -3.76 13.05 10.88
N ASP A 107 -4.45 12.04 11.41
CA ASP A 107 -5.88 12.11 11.68
C ASP A 107 -6.26 11.33 12.94
N LYS A 108 -7.53 11.45 13.36
CA LYS A 108 -8.10 10.60 14.40
C LYS A 108 -8.51 9.26 13.81
N MET A 109 -8.32 8.20 14.57
CA MET A 109 -8.53 6.81 14.19
C MET A 109 -9.39 6.10 15.23
N GLU A 110 -10.01 4.98 14.84
CA GLU A 110 -10.69 4.08 15.77
C GLU A 110 -9.76 2.95 16.21
N GLN A 111 -10.02 2.40 17.39
CA GLN A 111 -9.30 1.21 17.86
C GLN A 111 -9.58 0.03 16.94
N GLY A 112 -8.52 -0.63 16.44
CA GLY A 112 -8.63 -1.73 15.48
C GLY A 112 -8.90 -1.28 14.05
N ASP A 113 -8.69 -0.01 13.73
CA ASP A 113 -8.88 0.52 12.38
C ASP A 113 -7.93 -0.13 11.38
N ASP A 114 -8.46 -0.46 10.20
CA ASP A 114 -7.69 -1.05 9.10
C ASP A 114 -6.72 0.01 8.55
N MET A 115 -5.44 -0.33 8.55
CA MET A 115 -4.36 0.51 8.07
C MET A 115 -4.51 0.85 6.58
N PHE A 116 -5.20 0.02 5.81
CA PHE A 116 -5.37 0.17 4.36
C PHE A 116 -6.83 0.22 3.90
N ARG A 117 -7.76 0.64 4.75
CA ARG A 117 -9.21 0.72 4.43
C ARG A 117 -9.52 1.38 3.09
N ARG A 118 -8.74 2.38 2.68
CA ARG A 118 -8.94 3.13 1.42
C ARG A 118 -8.22 2.52 0.22
N ARG A 119 -7.41 1.48 0.40
CA ARG A 119 -6.53 0.93 -0.63
C ARG A 119 -7.08 -0.39 -1.16
N ARG A 120 -7.22 -0.47 -2.48
CA ARG A 120 -7.75 -1.65 -3.18
C ARG A 120 -6.65 -2.51 -3.81
N SER A 121 -5.44 -2.53 -3.25
CA SER A 121 -4.40 -3.43 -3.73
C SER A 121 -4.87 -4.88 -3.60
N LEU A 122 -4.62 -5.69 -4.63
CA LEU A 122 -4.93 -7.13 -4.62
C LEU A 122 -4.21 -7.85 -3.48
N PHE A 123 -3.07 -7.32 -3.05
CA PHE A 123 -2.28 -7.83 -1.95
C PHE A 123 -3.05 -7.82 -0.62
N PHE A 124 -3.71 -6.70 -0.30
CA PHE A 124 -4.47 -6.53 0.95
C PHE A 124 -5.89 -7.10 0.93
N LYS A 125 -6.31 -7.75 -0.16
CA LYS A 125 -7.60 -8.46 -0.19
C LYS A 125 -7.62 -9.75 0.62
N LYS A 126 -6.46 -10.28 0.97
CA LYS A 126 -6.32 -11.58 1.65
C LYS A 126 -5.69 -11.45 3.04
N MET A 127 -5.16 -10.30 3.36
CA MET A 127 -4.45 -10.01 4.59
C MET A 127 -4.82 -8.61 5.05
N GLN A 128 -5.21 -8.46 6.30
CA GLN A 128 -5.52 -7.16 6.89
C GLN A 128 -4.50 -6.81 7.95
N ILE A 129 -4.12 -5.55 7.99
CA ILE A 129 -3.28 -4.98 9.04
C ILE A 129 -4.12 -3.92 9.73
N VAL A 130 -4.41 -4.15 11.00
CA VAL A 130 -5.14 -3.21 11.85
C VAL A 130 -4.21 -2.61 12.88
N ARG A 131 -4.54 -1.41 13.33
CA ARG A 131 -3.77 -0.70 14.35
C ARG A 131 -4.65 -0.23 15.50
N GLY A 132 -4.04 -0.09 16.64
CA GLY A 132 -4.66 0.44 17.84
C GLY A 132 -3.63 1.11 18.76
N CYS A 133 -4.09 1.67 19.85
CA CYS A 133 -3.28 2.34 20.85
C CYS A 133 -3.49 1.72 22.23
N ASP A 134 -2.43 1.25 22.85
CA ASP A 134 -2.38 1.03 24.29
C ASP A 134 -2.14 2.40 24.97
N THR A 135 -3.23 3.06 25.36
CA THR A 135 -3.20 4.40 25.93
C THR A 135 -2.46 4.47 27.26
N LYS A 136 -2.48 3.38 28.02
CA LYS A 136 -1.80 3.29 29.31
C LYS A 136 -0.28 3.33 29.17
N ARG A 137 0.24 2.75 28.10
CA ARG A 137 1.69 2.62 27.87
C ARG A 137 2.21 3.54 26.79
N ASN A 138 1.34 4.28 26.10
CA ASN A 138 1.64 5.08 24.91
C ASN A 138 2.34 4.26 23.83
N VAL A 139 1.74 3.14 23.47
CA VAL A 139 2.27 2.17 22.51
C VAL A 139 1.27 1.95 21.38
N LEU A 140 1.72 2.07 20.15
CA LEU A 140 0.95 1.62 18.99
C LEU A 140 1.00 0.10 18.91
N VAL A 141 -0.14 -0.51 18.64
CA VAL A 141 -0.30 -1.96 18.48
C VAL A 141 -0.76 -2.24 17.06
N TYR A 142 0.00 -3.04 16.34
CA TYR A 142 -0.32 -3.49 14.98
C TYR A 142 -0.59 -4.98 15.00
N MET A 143 -1.66 -5.40 14.35
CA MET A 143 -1.98 -6.82 14.18
C MET A 143 -2.26 -7.09 12.72
N VAL A 144 -1.60 -8.11 12.17
CA VAL A 144 -1.89 -8.67 10.86
C VAL A 144 -2.67 -9.96 11.03
N TYR A 145 -3.70 -10.15 10.19
CA TYR A 145 -4.44 -11.40 10.15
C TYR A 145 -4.90 -11.73 8.72
N SER A 146 -5.16 -13.01 8.49
CA SER A 146 -5.67 -13.49 7.21
C SER A 146 -7.20 -13.44 7.21
N ASP A 147 -7.80 -12.93 6.13
CA ASP A 147 -9.26 -12.96 5.92
C ASP A 147 -9.80 -14.39 5.70
N ARG A 148 -8.92 -15.34 5.44
CA ARG A 148 -9.32 -16.72 5.14
C ARG A 148 -9.36 -17.56 6.40
N ILE A 149 -10.56 -17.86 6.85
CA ILE A 149 -10.81 -18.83 7.91
C ILE A 149 -10.97 -20.20 7.23
N ILE A 150 -10.03 -21.13 7.49
CA ILE A 150 -10.13 -22.51 7.01
C ILE A 150 -10.77 -23.37 8.10
N GLU A 151 -10.25 -23.31 9.31
CA GLU A 151 -10.80 -23.89 10.53
C GLU A 151 -10.31 -23.07 11.74
N GLY A 152 -11.21 -22.73 12.66
CA GLY A 152 -10.87 -22.00 13.89
C GLY A 152 -10.60 -20.51 13.67
N SER A 153 -9.71 -19.94 14.46
CA SER A 153 -9.33 -18.52 14.39
C SER A 153 -8.38 -18.24 13.23
N PRO A 154 -8.45 -17.05 12.60
CA PRO A 154 -7.51 -16.67 11.55
C PRO A 154 -6.07 -16.62 12.09
N LYS A 155 -5.11 -17.01 11.25
CA LYS A 155 -3.68 -16.84 11.55
C LYS A 155 -3.38 -15.36 11.71
N ASN A 156 -2.68 -15.00 12.77
CA ASN A 156 -2.39 -13.61 13.10
C ASN A 156 -1.00 -13.45 13.70
N SER A 157 -0.51 -12.21 13.66
CA SER A 157 0.73 -11.80 14.33
C SER A 157 0.57 -10.37 14.83
N THR A 158 1.12 -10.07 16.01
CA THR A 158 1.04 -8.75 16.63
C THR A 158 2.44 -8.16 16.78
N SER A 159 2.55 -6.87 16.49
CA SER A 159 3.75 -6.05 16.71
C SER A 159 3.40 -4.79 17.47
N THR A 160 4.31 -4.30 18.30
CA THR A 160 4.13 -3.08 19.09
C THR A 160 5.23 -2.08 18.82
N VAL A 161 4.86 -0.80 18.80
CA VAL A 161 5.76 0.33 18.58
C VAL A 161 5.61 1.31 19.74
N PRO A 162 6.50 1.27 20.74
CA PRO A 162 6.56 2.31 21.78
C PRO A 162 6.84 3.67 21.13
N ILE A 163 6.06 4.69 21.54
CA ILE A 163 6.28 6.06 21.06
C ILE A 163 7.35 6.71 21.93
N MET A 164 8.52 6.90 21.35
CA MET A 164 9.69 7.42 22.04
C MET A 164 10.19 8.72 21.40
N PRO A 165 10.87 9.61 22.15
CA PRO A 165 11.53 10.77 21.59
C PRO A 165 12.50 10.37 20.47
N TRP A 166 12.44 11.04 19.33
CA TRP A 166 13.35 10.82 18.19
C TRP A 166 14.43 11.92 18.10
N GLY A 167 15.18 12.06 19.19
CA GLY A 167 16.23 13.07 19.31
C GLY A 167 15.81 14.33 20.08
N PRO A 168 16.73 15.29 20.27
CA PRO A 168 16.49 16.47 21.14
C PRO A 168 15.35 17.37 20.67
N ALA A 169 15.13 17.45 19.36
CA ALA A 169 14.05 18.27 18.79
C ALA A 169 12.65 17.66 18.96
N ASP A 170 12.55 16.39 19.32
CA ASP A 170 11.30 15.64 19.47
C ASP A 170 11.09 15.26 20.96
N ALA A 171 11.41 16.16 21.88
CA ALA A 171 11.29 15.89 23.31
C ALA A 171 9.83 15.69 23.78
N ASN A 172 8.87 16.32 23.09
CA ASN A 172 7.44 16.22 23.39
C ASN A 172 6.77 15.19 22.47
N VAL A 173 6.82 13.93 22.86
CA VAL A 173 6.15 12.87 22.10
C VAL A 173 4.64 12.97 22.20
N GLN A 174 3.96 12.76 21.08
CA GLN A 174 2.50 12.69 21.03
C GLN A 174 1.99 11.46 21.82
N LYS A 175 0.84 11.59 22.42
CA LYS A 175 0.17 10.47 23.09
C LYS A 175 -0.87 9.86 22.16
N CYS A 176 -0.71 8.60 21.82
CA CYS A 176 -1.64 7.94 20.90
C CYS A 176 -3.09 7.97 21.39
N GLY A 177 -3.32 8.00 22.71
CA GLY A 177 -4.67 8.10 23.28
C GLY A 177 -5.44 9.38 22.91
N GLU A 178 -4.76 10.43 22.45
CA GLU A 178 -5.40 11.66 21.97
C GLU A 178 -5.96 11.51 20.55
N PHE A 179 -5.49 10.50 19.80
CA PHE A 179 -5.81 10.27 18.40
C PHE A 179 -6.67 9.03 18.17
N PHE A 180 -6.75 8.11 19.15
CA PHE A 180 -7.58 6.91 19.04
C PHE A 180 -8.87 7.05 19.84
N THR A 181 -10.00 6.82 19.19
CA THR A 181 -11.34 6.72 19.80
C THR A 181 -11.72 5.25 20.00
N GLN A 182 -12.57 5.01 21.00
CA GLN A 182 -13.13 3.67 21.26
C GLN A 182 -14.29 3.38 20.34
#